data_7c9190cab6e513eb0ace479d66ed51c0
#
_entry.id   7c9190cab6e513eb0ace479d66ed51c0
#
_cell.length_a   1.000
_cell.length_b   1.000
_cell.length_c   1.000
_cell.angle_alpha   90.00
_cell.angle_beta   90.00
_cell.angle_gamma   90.00
#
_symmetry.space_group_name_H-M   'P 1'
#
loop_
_entity.id
_entity.type
_entity.pdbx_description
1 polymer ?
#
loop_
_entity_poly.entity_id
_entity_poly.type
_entity_poly.pdbx_seq_one_letter_code
_entity_poly.pdbx_strand_id
1 'polypeptide(L)'
;MTELVPQGPSNASSFRKRFGVPYQTQGPKVRLGVLWAVAVVGALVPQALRPWGLAVLFGVVAGAAAAQVIDAHRGTRTSADRAVAAFGASALPVAATLGAQILGAGYLVLAVAAVVAAVATPERGRLPLARAGHVVAAAGICGGAAASLVLLADYEIGALIILLVSVMAYDASDYVVGSGASNGIEGPLSGILMIGAVTAVFAVVNAPPFEGADIWSFSVLAMIACPAGQLLASALLPTAGAHAPALRRLDSLLVVAPAWAGLVGLYLAQQS
;
A
#
# COMPACT_ATOMS: atom_id res chain seq x y z
N MET A 1 44.93 -28.85 12.54
CA MET A 1 44.48 -27.73 11.70
C MET A 1 43.11 -28.08 11.18
N THR A 2 42.05 -27.57 11.83
CA THR A 2 40.66 -27.82 11.41
C THR A 2 40.29 -26.70 10.45
N GLU A 3 40.15 -27.01 9.17
CA GLU A 3 39.66 -26.05 8.16
C GLU A 3 38.25 -25.62 8.53
N LEU A 4 38.09 -24.32 8.84
CA LEU A 4 36.79 -23.67 8.95
C LEU A 4 36.16 -23.63 7.57
N VAL A 5 35.21 -24.54 7.32
CA VAL A 5 34.33 -24.50 6.16
C VAL A 5 33.60 -23.15 6.17
N PRO A 6 33.67 -22.31 5.13
CA PRO A 6 32.95 -21.06 5.08
C PRO A 6 31.44 -21.37 5.12
N GLN A 7 30.77 -20.97 6.19
CA GLN A 7 29.32 -21.07 6.24
C GLN A 7 28.76 -20.14 5.16
N GLY A 8 28.09 -20.71 4.17
CA GLY A 8 27.35 -19.95 3.16
C GLY A 8 26.34 -19.01 3.84
N PRO A 9 25.90 -17.95 3.16
CA PRO A 9 24.99 -16.97 3.74
C PRO A 9 23.75 -17.68 4.31
N SER A 10 23.49 -17.47 5.60
CA SER A 10 22.34 -18.09 6.28
C SER A 10 21.04 -17.72 5.56
N ASN A 11 20.07 -18.64 5.49
CA ASN A 11 18.76 -18.40 4.86
C ASN A 11 18.09 -17.12 5.39
N ALA A 12 18.32 -16.76 6.65
CA ALA A 12 17.85 -15.52 7.26
C ALA A 12 18.43 -14.25 6.59
N SER A 13 19.71 -14.28 6.15
CA SER A 13 20.32 -13.15 5.45
C SER A 13 19.77 -12.99 4.03
N SER A 14 19.42 -14.10 3.36
CA SER A 14 18.83 -14.06 2.02
C SER A 14 17.37 -13.58 2.07
N PHE A 15 16.58 -14.02 3.06
CA PHE A 15 15.23 -13.56 3.28
C PHE A 15 15.19 -12.04 3.58
N ARG A 16 16.07 -11.56 4.47
CA ARG A 16 16.15 -10.12 4.81
C ARG A 16 16.53 -9.26 3.60
N LYS A 17 17.43 -9.73 2.73
CA LYS A 17 17.78 -9.04 1.48
C LYS A 17 16.60 -8.96 0.51
N ARG A 18 15.74 -9.98 0.50
CA ARG A 18 14.61 -10.08 -0.43
C ARG A 18 13.36 -9.35 0.06
N PHE A 19 13.06 -9.42 1.36
CA PHE A 19 11.79 -8.96 1.94
C PHE A 19 11.95 -7.92 3.07
N GLY A 20 13.16 -7.59 3.47
CA GLY A 20 13.40 -6.64 4.56
C GLY A 20 12.90 -5.23 4.23
N VAL A 21 12.49 -4.48 5.25
CA VAL A 21 12.12 -3.07 5.12
C VAL A 21 13.41 -2.24 4.97
N PRO A 22 13.56 -1.44 3.90
CA PRO A 22 14.73 -0.59 3.72
C PRO A 22 14.54 0.71 4.51
N TYR A 23 15.10 0.79 5.70
CA TYR A 23 15.14 2.04 6.49
C TYR A 23 16.16 3.04 5.95
N GLN A 24 17.14 2.60 5.16
CA GLN A 24 18.14 3.47 4.54
C GLN A 24 17.48 4.35 3.47
N THR A 25 17.71 5.59 3.62
CA THR A 25 16.96 6.71 3.13
C THR A 25 17.07 6.98 1.64
N GLN A 26 15.94 7.25 1.06
CA GLN A 26 15.84 7.90 -0.25
C GLN A 26 15.21 9.29 -0.05
N GLY A 27 15.98 10.20 0.57
CA GLY A 27 15.57 11.60 0.73
C GLY A 27 15.12 12.02 2.15
N PRO A 28 14.66 13.27 2.32
CA PRO A 28 14.29 13.85 3.62
C PRO A 28 12.96 13.31 4.12
N LYS A 29 12.98 12.11 4.76
CA LYS A 29 11.78 11.34 5.14
C LYS A 29 10.83 12.13 6.03
N VAL A 30 11.34 12.90 7.00
CA VAL A 30 10.48 13.67 7.91
C VAL A 30 9.73 14.76 7.17
N ARG A 31 10.41 15.55 6.32
CA ARG A 31 9.77 16.63 5.54
C ARG A 31 8.72 16.07 4.58
N LEU A 32 9.03 14.99 3.89
CA LEU A 32 8.09 14.33 2.98
C LEU A 32 6.93 13.68 3.75
N GLY A 33 7.16 13.14 4.96
CA GLY A 33 6.12 12.63 5.84
C GLY A 33 5.13 13.71 6.28
N VAL A 34 5.66 14.87 6.72
CA VAL A 34 4.82 16.02 7.10
C VAL A 34 4.03 16.56 5.89
N LEU A 35 4.66 16.72 4.72
CA LEU A 35 3.98 17.16 3.50
C LEU A 35 2.88 16.16 3.10
N TRP A 36 3.14 14.87 3.23
CA TRP A 36 2.14 13.84 2.98
C TRP A 36 0.96 13.93 3.94
N ALA A 37 1.20 14.07 5.24
CA ALA A 37 0.15 14.26 6.24
C ALA A 37 -0.68 15.52 5.95
N VAL A 38 -0.04 16.64 5.62
CA VAL A 38 -0.73 17.89 5.25
C VAL A 38 -1.56 17.70 3.98
N ALA A 39 -1.06 16.98 2.97
CA ALA A 39 -1.80 16.72 1.74
C ALA A 39 -3.04 15.84 2.00
N VAL A 40 -2.91 14.80 2.83
CA VAL A 40 -4.03 13.94 3.23
C VAL A 40 -5.09 14.74 4.00
N VAL A 41 -4.69 15.53 5.00
CA VAL A 41 -5.60 16.40 5.75
C VAL A 41 -6.27 17.41 4.82
N GLY A 42 -5.52 18.03 3.92
CA GLY A 42 -6.04 18.97 2.92
C GLY A 42 -7.06 18.34 1.96
N ALA A 43 -6.90 17.06 1.63
CA ALA A 43 -7.86 16.32 0.82
C ALA A 43 -9.12 15.89 1.60
N LEU A 44 -9.01 15.73 2.94
CA LEU A 44 -10.10 15.30 3.81
C LEU A 44 -11.01 16.44 4.29
N VAL A 45 -10.45 17.63 4.56
CA VAL A 45 -11.17 18.74 5.20
C VAL A 45 -12.29 19.33 4.35
N PRO A 46 -12.11 19.64 3.05
CA PRO A 46 -13.18 20.19 2.23
C PRO A 46 -14.20 19.11 1.85
N GLN A 47 -15.38 19.13 2.47
CA GLN A 47 -16.44 18.11 2.22
C GLN A 47 -16.82 17.98 0.74
N ALA A 48 -16.94 19.10 0.03
CA ALA A 48 -17.30 19.11 -1.40
C ALA A 48 -16.24 18.48 -2.33
N LEU A 49 -14.98 18.44 -1.90
CA LEU A 49 -13.86 17.91 -2.69
C LEU A 49 -13.39 16.53 -2.20
N ARG A 50 -13.93 16.05 -1.08
CA ARG A 50 -13.40 14.91 -0.35
C ARG A 50 -13.17 13.65 -1.18
N PRO A 51 -14.14 13.09 -1.92
CA PRO A 51 -13.87 11.88 -2.71
C PRO A 51 -12.91 12.15 -3.85
N TRP A 52 -13.03 13.27 -4.54
CA TRP A 52 -12.17 13.61 -5.68
C TRP A 52 -10.76 14.01 -5.25
N GLY A 53 -10.63 14.78 -4.17
CA GLY A 53 -9.33 15.15 -3.62
C GLY A 53 -8.51 13.94 -3.19
N LEU A 54 -9.14 12.98 -2.52
CA LEU A 54 -8.52 11.70 -2.16
C LEU A 54 -8.19 10.87 -3.41
N ALA A 55 -9.11 10.78 -4.37
CA ALA A 55 -8.90 10.03 -5.60
C ALA A 55 -7.71 10.55 -6.41
N VAL A 56 -7.57 11.88 -6.52
CA VAL A 56 -6.42 12.50 -7.19
C VAL A 56 -5.14 12.27 -6.40
N LEU A 57 -5.13 12.55 -5.09
CA LEU A 57 -3.94 12.42 -4.26
C LEU A 57 -3.41 10.97 -4.26
N PHE A 58 -4.25 10.01 -3.89
CA PHE A 58 -3.86 8.61 -3.84
C PHE A 58 -3.69 8.01 -5.24
N GLY A 59 -4.43 8.49 -6.24
CA GLY A 59 -4.27 8.10 -7.64
C GLY A 59 -2.89 8.45 -8.21
N VAL A 60 -2.41 9.66 -7.97
CA VAL A 60 -1.06 10.09 -8.39
C VAL A 60 0.01 9.22 -7.72
N VAL A 61 -0.12 8.97 -6.42
CA VAL A 61 0.86 8.14 -5.71
C VAL A 61 0.80 6.68 -6.15
N ALA A 62 -0.40 6.11 -6.34
CA ALA A 62 -0.58 4.75 -6.83
C ALA A 62 -0.05 4.57 -8.26
N GLY A 63 -0.30 5.53 -9.15
CA GLY A 63 0.25 5.53 -10.50
C GLY A 63 1.77 5.61 -10.52
N ALA A 64 2.35 6.50 -9.70
CA ALA A 64 3.80 6.58 -9.54
C ALA A 64 4.39 5.29 -8.95
N ALA A 65 3.73 4.68 -7.94
CA ALA A 65 4.14 3.42 -7.33
C ALA A 65 4.12 2.28 -8.35
N ALA A 66 3.04 2.12 -9.11
CA ALA A 66 2.92 1.10 -10.14
C ALA A 66 3.99 1.27 -11.25
N ALA A 67 4.23 2.51 -11.71
CA ALA A 67 5.30 2.81 -12.65
C ALA A 67 6.67 2.42 -12.10
N GLN A 68 6.96 2.71 -10.83
CA GLN A 68 8.23 2.37 -10.17
C GLN A 68 8.41 0.86 -10.02
N VAL A 69 7.33 0.10 -9.77
CA VAL A 69 7.37 -1.37 -9.77
C VAL A 69 7.79 -1.90 -11.14
N ILE A 70 7.23 -1.35 -12.23
CA ILE A 70 7.60 -1.73 -13.59
C ILE A 70 9.05 -1.33 -13.89
N ASP A 71 9.47 -0.09 -13.54
CA ASP A 71 10.83 0.40 -13.77
C ASP A 71 11.88 -0.38 -12.98
N ALA A 72 11.56 -0.87 -11.77
CA ALA A 72 12.46 -1.67 -10.95
C ALA A 72 12.89 -2.98 -11.63
N HIS A 73 12.06 -3.50 -12.54
CA HIS A 73 12.37 -4.69 -13.35
C HIS A 73 13.02 -4.31 -14.70
N ARG A 74 13.96 -3.37 -14.67
CA ARG A 74 14.65 -2.84 -15.87
C ARG A 74 15.22 -3.94 -16.77
N GLY A 75 15.20 -3.68 -18.08
CA GLY A 75 15.64 -4.62 -19.14
C GLY A 75 14.56 -5.59 -19.59
N THR A 76 13.35 -5.53 -19.01
CA THR A 76 12.29 -6.51 -19.24
C THR A 76 10.92 -5.90 -19.50
N ARG A 77 10.82 -4.55 -19.59
CA ARG A 77 9.54 -3.85 -19.68
C ARG A 77 9.57 -2.75 -20.71
N THR A 78 8.46 -2.60 -21.43
CA THR A 78 8.27 -1.54 -22.42
C THR A 78 7.74 -0.26 -21.77
N SER A 79 7.88 0.87 -22.47
CA SER A 79 7.24 2.12 -22.11
C SER A 79 5.70 2.00 -22.03
N ALA A 80 5.12 1.11 -22.86
CA ALA A 80 3.70 0.80 -22.84
C ALA A 80 3.27 0.10 -21.55
N ASP A 81 4.03 -0.90 -21.06
CA ASP A 81 3.75 -1.57 -19.78
C ASP A 81 3.75 -0.56 -18.63
N ARG A 82 4.75 0.35 -18.60
CA ARG A 82 4.84 1.41 -17.61
C ARG A 82 3.65 2.36 -17.66
N ALA A 83 3.27 2.80 -18.86
CA ALA A 83 2.15 3.71 -19.06
C ALA A 83 0.83 3.07 -18.62
N VAL A 84 0.56 1.82 -19.03
CA VAL A 84 -0.66 1.09 -18.64
C VAL A 84 -0.70 0.89 -17.12
N ALA A 85 0.42 0.54 -16.49
CA ALA A 85 0.50 0.40 -15.04
C ALA A 85 0.21 1.73 -14.32
N ALA A 86 0.84 2.83 -14.75
CA ALA A 86 0.67 4.13 -14.14
C ALA A 86 -0.76 4.65 -14.27
N PHE A 87 -1.29 4.69 -15.50
CA PHE A 87 -2.63 5.20 -15.75
C PHE A 87 -3.71 4.28 -15.16
N GLY A 88 -3.54 2.97 -15.25
CA GLY A 88 -4.45 2.01 -14.66
C GLY A 88 -4.54 2.16 -13.14
N ALA A 89 -3.40 2.25 -12.45
CA ALA A 89 -3.38 2.45 -11.00
C ALA A 89 -3.98 3.81 -10.59
N SER A 90 -3.76 4.87 -11.38
CA SER A 90 -4.35 6.19 -11.11
C SER A 90 -5.86 6.24 -11.38
N ALA A 91 -6.35 5.45 -12.34
CA ALA A 91 -7.77 5.44 -12.72
C ALA A 91 -8.66 4.70 -11.71
N LEU A 92 -8.14 3.69 -10.99
CA LEU A 92 -8.92 2.91 -10.04
C LEU A 92 -9.52 3.75 -8.89
N PRO A 93 -8.77 4.63 -8.18
CA PRO A 93 -9.38 5.49 -7.17
C PRO A 93 -10.36 6.52 -7.76
N VAL A 94 -10.17 6.95 -9.01
CA VAL A 94 -11.17 7.78 -9.72
C VAL A 94 -12.45 6.96 -10.00
N ALA A 95 -12.32 5.72 -10.46
CA ALA A 95 -13.46 4.83 -10.65
C ALA A 95 -14.19 4.56 -9.32
N ALA A 96 -13.48 4.48 -8.21
CA ALA A 96 -14.05 4.29 -6.88
C ALA A 96 -14.98 5.45 -6.44
N THR A 97 -14.74 6.69 -6.89
CA THR A 97 -15.66 7.82 -6.63
C THR A 97 -17.04 7.65 -7.28
N LEU A 98 -17.13 6.77 -8.29
CA LEU A 98 -18.36 6.45 -9.02
C LEU A 98 -19.02 5.17 -8.49
N GLY A 99 -18.46 4.56 -7.44
CA GLY A 99 -18.98 3.39 -6.76
C GLY A 99 -18.24 2.08 -7.08
N ALA A 100 -18.49 1.08 -6.23
CA ALA A 100 -17.80 -0.21 -6.27
C ALA A 100 -17.98 -0.97 -7.61
N GLN A 101 -19.15 -0.83 -8.27
CA GLN A 101 -19.41 -1.47 -9.55
C GLN A 101 -18.51 -0.91 -10.66
N ILE A 102 -18.35 0.43 -10.70
CA ILE A 102 -17.48 1.10 -11.67
C ILE A 102 -16.01 0.79 -11.38
N LEU A 103 -15.63 0.67 -10.11
CA LEU A 103 -14.30 0.18 -9.73
C LEU A 103 -14.04 -1.24 -10.28
N GLY A 104 -15.02 -2.14 -10.15
CA GLY A 104 -14.93 -3.49 -10.72
C GLY A 104 -14.74 -3.47 -12.25
N ALA A 105 -15.49 -2.62 -12.96
CA ALA A 105 -15.30 -2.41 -14.40
C ALA A 105 -13.92 -1.82 -14.71
N GLY A 106 -13.39 -0.93 -13.86
CA GLY A 106 -12.03 -0.38 -13.96
C GLY A 106 -10.95 -1.46 -13.93
N TYR A 107 -11.08 -2.47 -13.07
CA TYR A 107 -10.18 -3.63 -13.06
C TYR A 107 -10.23 -4.45 -14.35
N LEU A 108 -11.41 -4.64 -14.92
CA LEU A 108 -11.56 -5.34 -16.20
C LEU A 108 -10.89 -4.55 -17.33
N VAL A 109 -11.11 -3.23 -17.39
CA VAL A 109 -10.47 -2.35 -18.37
C VAL A 109 -8.95 -2.40 -18.23
N LEU A 110 -8.43 -2.34 -17.01
CA LEU A 110 -6.99 -2.48 -16.73
C LEU A 110 -6.45 -3.82 -17.26
N ALA A 111 -7.14 -4.92 -16.99
CA ALA A 111 -6.71 -6.25 -17.44
C ALA A 111 -6.68 -6.33 -18.99
N VAL A 112 -7.74 -5.85 -19.65
CA VAL A 112 -7.79 -5.81 -21.11
C VAL A 112 -6.70 -4.90 -21.69
N ALA A 113 -6.52 -3.70 -21.15
CA ALA A 113 -5.49 -2.76 -21.60
C ALA A 113 -4.07 -3.35 -21.46
N ALA A 114 -3.81 -4.06 -20.35
CA ALA A 114 -2.52 -4.73 -20.12
C ALA A 114 -2.26 -5.84 -21.15
N VAL A 115 -3.28 -6.65 -21.48
CA VAL A 115 -3.16 -7.70 -22.50
C VAL A 115 -2.96 -7.08 -23.89
N VAL A 116 -3.75 -6.08 -24.26
CA VAL A 116 -3.62 -5.38 -25.53
C VAL A 116 -2.23 -4.76 -25.70
N ALA A 117 -1.74 -4.05 -24.67
CA ALA A 117 -0.40 -3.46 -24.69
C ALA A 117 0.69 -4.53 -24.85
N ALA A 118 0.58 -5.65 -24.12
CA ALA A 118 1.55 -6.73 -24.18
C ALA A 118 1.59 -7.43 -25.56
N VAL A 119 0.45 -7.56 -26.21
CA VAL A 119 0.33 -8.14 -27.58
C VAL A 119 0.81 -7.15 -28.64
N ALA A 120 0.43 -5.86 -28.52
CA ALA A 120 0.81 -4.82 -29.47
C ALA A 120 2.31 -4.47 -29.45
N THR A 121 3.00 -4.75 -28.34
CA THR A 121 4.44 -4.48 -28.18
C THR A 121 5.20 -5.75 -27.84
N PRO A 122 5.34 -6.69 -28.81
CA PRO A 122 5.96 -8.01 -28.53
C PRO A 122 7.44 -7.87 -28.16
N GLU A 123 7.86 -8.56 -27.12
CA GLU A 123 9.25 -8.69 -26.70
C GLU A 123 9.76 -10.12 -26.97
N ARG A 124 10.95 -10.21 -27.54
CA ARG A 124 11.58 -11.52 -27.81
C ARG A 124 11.85 -12.27 -26.49
N GLY A 125 11.39 -13.52 -26.43
CA GLY A 125 11.64 -14.41 -25.28
C GLY A 125 10.69 -14.26 -24.09
N ARG A 126 9.63 -13.46 -24.22
CA ARG A 126 8.63 -13.29 -23.16
C ARG A 126 7.20 -13.53 -23.64
N LEU A 127 6.43 -14.25 -22.81
CA LEU A 127 5.03 -14.47 -23.05
C LEU A 127 4.24 -13.17 -22.77
N PRO A 128 3.41 -12.68 -23.73
CA PRO A 128 2.60 -11.48 -23.53
C PRO A 128 1.74 -11.56 -22.28
N LEU A 129 1.17 -12.72 -21.97
CA LEU A 129 0.33 -12.92 -20.79
C LEU A 129 1.10 -12.75 -19.46
N ALA A 130 2.35 -13.20 -19.39
CA ALA A 130 3.19 -12.99 -18.20
C ALA A 130 3.52 -11.51 -17.97
N ARG A 131 3.72 -10.74 -19.07
CA ARG A 131 3.90 -9.28 -19.01
C ARG A 131 2.63 -8.59 -18.54
N ALA A 132 1.50 -8.90 -19.16
CA ALA A 132 0.19 -8.36 -18.77
C ALA A 132 -0.11 -8.66 -17.30
N GLY A 133 0.11 -9.87 -16.83
CA GLY A 133 -0.07 -10.26 -15.43
C GLY A 133 0.74 -9.41 -14.45
N HIS A 134 1.96 -9.06 -14.77
CA HIS A 134 2.77 -8.16 -13.95
C HIS A 134 2.23 -6.72 -13.93
N VAL A 135 1.79 -6.20 -15.08
CA VAL A 135 1.19 -4.87 -15.18
C VAL A 135 -0.08 -4.80 -14.34
N VAL A 136 -0.95 -5.82 -14.45
CA VAL A 136 -2.19 -5.93 -13.67
C VAL A 136 -1.88 -6.05 -12.19
N ALA A 137 -0.87 -6.84 -11.79
CA ALA A 137 -0.49 -6.97 -10.39
C ALA A 137 0.03 -5.64 -9.83
N ALA A 138 0.96 -4.96 -10.52
CA ALA A 138 1.49 -3.68 -10.08
C ALA A 138 0.39 -2.60 -9.96
N ALA A 139 -0.40 -2.43 -11.03
CA ALA A 139 -1.45 -1.42 -11.07
C ALA A 139 -2.63 -1.76 -10.16
N GLY A 140 -3.06 -3.03 -10.15
CA GLY A 140 -4.21 -3.49 -9.38
C GLY A 140 -3.97 -3.42 -7.88
N ILE A 141 -2.77 -3.81 -7.41
CA ILE A 141 -2.44 -3.75 -5.98
C ILE A 141 -2.30 -2.29 -5.52
N CYS A 142 -1.50 -1.46 -6.22
CA CYS A 142 -1.31 -0.07 -5.83
C CYS A 142 -2.60 0.76 -5.98
N GLY A 143 -3.28 0.63 -7.12
CA GLY A 143 -4.53 1.35 -7.40
C GLY A 143 -5.69 0.84 -6.55
N GLY A 144 -5.74 -0.46 -6.25
CA GLY A 144 -6.75 -1.05 -5.38
C GLY A 144 -6.66 -0.57 -3.94
N ALA A 145 -5.46 -0.48 -3.38
CA ALA A 145 -5.25 0.12 -2.05
C ALA A 145 -5.74 1.58 -2.03
N ALA A 146 -5.37 2.38 -3.03
CA ALA A 146 -5.81 3.76 -3.18
C ALA A 146 -7.33 3.87 -3.35
N ALA A 147 -7.94 3.03 -4.19
CA ALA A 147 -9.39 2.98 -4.42
C ALA A 147 -10.16 2.61 -3.15
N SER A 148 -9.62 1.70 -2.34
CA SER A 148 -10.23 1.29 -1.07
C SER A 148 -10.34 2.43 -0.08
N LEU A 149 -9.35 3.34 -0.04
CA LEU A 149 -9.41 4.54 0.81
C LEU A 149 -10.49 5.50 0.34
N VAL A 150 -10.69 5.63 -0.98
CA VAL A 150 -11.76 6.47 -1.55
C VAL A 150 -13.13 5.88 -1.25
N LEU A 151 -13.33 4.57 -1.44
CA LEU A 151 -14.57 3.89 -1.06
C LEU A 151 -14.86 4.02 0.45
N LEU A 152 -13.83 3.88 1.28
CA LEU A 152 -13.98 4.02 2.71
C LEU A 152 -14.39 5.45 3.12
N ALA A 153 -13.89 6.47 2.41
CA ALA A 153 -14.31 7.85 2.62
C ALA A 153 -15.78 8.10 2.27
N ASP A 154 -16.32 7.33 1.31
CA ASP A 154 -17.72 7.38 0.91
C ASP A 154 -18.62 6.59 1.88
N TYR A 155 -18.16 5.43 2.36
CA TYR A 155 -18.92 4.61 3.30
C TYR A 155 -18.97 5.22 4.69
N GLU A 156 -17.82 5.55 5.27
CA GLU A 156 -17.71 6.05 6.63
C GLU A 156 -16.36 6.75 6.86
N ILE A 157 -16.43 8.08 6.95
CA ILE A 157 -15.23 8.92 7.09
C ILE A 157 -14.51 8.68 8.42
N GLY A 158 -15.23 8.36 9.49
CA GLY A 158 -14.66 8.05 10.80
C GLY A 158 -13.75 6.83 10.72
N ALA A 159 -14.21 5.77 10.05
CA ALA A 159 -13.42 4.56 9.83
C ALA A 159 -12.16 4.83 8.99
N LEU A 160 -12.23 5.72 7.99
CA LEU A 160 -11.06 6.14 7.21
C LEU A 160 -10.05 6.90 8.09
N ILE A 161 -10.51 7.84 8.92
CA ILE A 161 -9.63 8.62 9.80
C ILE A 161 -8.92 7.69 10.79
N ILE A 162 -9.65 6.76 11.42
CA ILE A 162 -9.06 5.79 12.35
C ILE A 162 -8.00 4.93 11.65
N LEU A 163 -8.28 4.43 10.44
CA LEU A 163 -7.31 3.69 9.65
C LEU A 163 -6.06 4.51 9.36
N LEU A 164 -6.22 5.72 8.82
CA LEU A 164 -5.09 6.56 8.43
C LEU A 164 -4.23 6.96 9.63
N VAL A 165 -4.83 7.31 10.76
CA VAL A 165 -4.08 7.62 11.99
C VAL A 165 -3.33 6.39 12.49
N SER A 166 -3.97 5.21 12.48
CA SER A 166 -3.33 3.96 12.89
C SER A 166 -2.12 3.61 12.00
N VAL A 167 -2.28 3.72 10.67
CA VAL A 167 -1.19 3.46 9.72
C VAL A 167 -0.07 4.49 9.84
N MET A 168 -0.39 5.77 9.99
CA MET A 168 0.61 6.82 10.20
C MET A 168 1.39 6.62 11.49
N ALA A 169 0.73 6.21 12.57
CA ALA A 169 1.36 5.90 13.84
C ALA A 169 2.27 4.66 13.74
N TYR A 170 1.79 3.62 13.02
CA TYR A 170 2.59 2.45 12.69
C TYR A 170 3.86 2.83 11.94
N ASP A 171 3.73 3.54 10.81
CA ASP A 171 4.86 3.92 9.95
C ASP A 171 5.87 4.82 10.67
N ALA A 172 5.38 5.75 11.49
CA ALA A 172 6.24 6.63 12.29
C ALA A 172 7.05 5.84 13.32
N SER A 173 6.41 4.95 14.07
CA SER A 173 7.06 4.12 15.09
C SER A 173 8.02 3.11 14.48
N ASP A 174 7.58 2.40 13.42
CA ASP A 174 8.41 1.47 12.64
C ASP A 174 9.68 2.17 12.14
N TYR A 175 9.57 3.38 11.62
CA TYR A 175 10.72 4.14 11.13
C TYR A 175 11.64 4.58 12.26
N VAL A 176 11.10 5.14 13.35
CA VAL A 176 11.92 5.68 14.46
C VAL A 176 12.72 4.56 15.13
N VAL A 177 12.08 3.45 15.44
CA VAL A 177 12.73 2.31 16.09
C VAL A 177 13.55 1.50 15.09
N GLY A 178 12.97 1.17 13.93
CA GLY A 178 13.60 0.32 12.93
C GLY A 178 14.83 0.91 12.28
N SER A 179 14.94 2.25 12.18
CA SER A 179 16.13 2.90 11.59
C SER A 179 17.40 2.75 12.44
N GLY A 180 17.25 2.55 13.74
CA GLY A 180 18.36 2.30 14.69
C GLY A 180 18.51 0.84 15.11
N ALA A 181 17.61 -0.04 14.66
CA ALA A 181 17.54 -1.43 15.11
C ALA A 181 18.66 -2.30 14.54
N SER A 182 19.15 -3.22 15.35
CA SER A 182 20.13 -4.23 14.94
C SER A 182 19.50 -5.38 14.11
N ASN A 183 18.17 -5.56 14.21
CA ASN A 183 17.42 -6.57 13.50
C ASN A 183 16.23 -5.95 12.72
N GLY A 184 15.59 -6.73 11.86
CA GLY A 184 14.47 -6.25 11.02
C GLY A 184 13.08 -6.43 11.65
N ILE A 185 12.99 -6.75 12.94
CA ILE A 185 11.74 -7.09 13.64
C ILE A 185 11.32 -5.96 14.59
N GLU A 186 12.30 -5.25 15.18
CA GLU A 186 12.03 -4.20 16.18
C GLU A 186 11.16 -3.07 15.63
N GLY A 187 11.40 -2.65 14.40
CA GLY A 187 10.56 -1.63 13.74
C GLY A 187 9.10 -2.04 13.62
N PRO A 188 8.77 -3.11 12.87
CA PRO A 188 7.40 -3.58 12.75
C PRO A 188 6.72 -3.88 14.09
N LEU A 189 7.45 -4.42 15.07
CA LEU A 189 6.90 -4.67 16.40
C LEU A 189 6.54 -3.38 17.13
N SER A 190 7.38 -2.35 17.03
CA SER A 190 7.08 -1.04 17.61
C SER A 190 5.85 -0.40 16.92
N GLY A 191 5.71 -0.57 15.61
CA GLY A 191 4.53 -0.14 14.86
C GLY A 191 3.25 -0.82 15.33
N ILE A 192 3.29 -2.14 15.54
CA ILE A 192 2.16 -2.92 16.10
C ILE A 192 1.76 -2.39 17.48
N LEU A 193 2.72 -2.16 18.37
CA LEU A 193 2.45 -1.60 19.70
C LEU A 193 1.83 -0.21 19.61
N MET A 194 2.28 0.61 18.65
CA MET A 194 1.75 1.95 18.47
C MET A 194 0.30 1.93 17.93
N ILE A 195 -0.07 1.00 17.05
CA ILE A 195 -1.47 0.78 16.67
C ILE A 195 -2.31 0.49 17.92
N GLY A 196 -1.84 -0.39 18.83
CA GLY A 196 -2.54 -0.69 20.07
C GLY A 196 -2.75 0.54 20.97
N ALA A 197 -1.73 1.39 21.09
CA ALA A 197 -1.82 2.63 21.86
C ALA A 197 -2.83 3.63 21.25
N VAL A 198 -2.81 3.80 19.94
CA VAL A 198 -3.77 4.65 19.20
C VAL A 198 -5.19 4.10 19.35
N THR A 199 -5.36 2.78 19.24
CA THR A 199 -6.65 2.13 19.44
C THR A 199 -7.20 2.35 20.84
N ALA A 200 -6.37 2.28 21.87
CA ALA A 200 -6.79 2.56 23.24
C ALA A 200 -7.34 3.99 23.38
N VAL A 201 -6.71 4.97 22.72
CA VAL A 201 -7.23 6.36 22.70
C VAL A 201 -8.59 6.42 22.01
N PHE A 202 -8.75 5.81 20.82
CA PHE A 202 -10.03 5.80 20.12
C PHE A 202 -11.12 5.05 20.89
N ALA A 203 -10.78 3.97 21.59
CA ALA A 203 -11.71 3.23 22.45
C ALA A 203 -12.20 4.07 23.63
N VAL A 204 -11.31 4.84 24.28
CA VAL A 204 -11.68 5.71 25.40
C VAL A 204 -12.64 6.83 24.97
N VAL A 205 -12.43 7.41 23.78
CA VAL A 205 -13.28 8.49 23.26
C VAL A 205 -14.52 7.98 22.52
N ASN A 206 -14.71 6.64 22.43
CA ASN A 206 -15.78 5.98 21.66
C ASN A 206 -15.88 6.54 20.24
N ALA A 207 -14.76 6.51 19.50
CA ALA A 207 -14.67 7.09 18.18
C ALA A 207 -15.56 6.34 17.16
N PRO A 208 -16.54 7.01 16.52
CA PRO A 208 -17.42 6.36 15.55
C PRO A 208 -16.60 5.94 14.30
N PRO A 209 -17.07 4.92 13.57
CA PRO A 209 -18.34 4.19 13.70
C PRO A 209 -18.28 2.97 14.65
N PHE A 210 -17.14 2.70 15.28
CA PHE A 210 -16.95 1.46 16.05
C PHE A 210 -17.49 1.63 17.47
N GLU A 211 -18.21 0.60 17.93
CA GLU A 211 -18.76 0.56 19.27
C GLU A 211 -18.03 -0.48 20.16
N GLY A 212 -17.80 -0.11 21.40
CA GLY A 212 -17.28 -1.02 22.43
C GLY A 212 -16.00 -1.76 22.03
N ALA A 213 -16.09 -3.08 21.86
CA ALA A 213 -14.96 -3.95 21.56
C ALA A 213 -14.61 -4.00 20.06
N ASP A 214 -15.47 -3.52 19.17
CA ASP A 214 -15.30 -3.71 17.72
C ASP A 214 -14.04 -3.02 17.19
N ILE A 215 -13.70 -1.86 17.74
CA ILE A 215 -12.48 -1.14 17.37
C ILE A 215 -11.21 -1.99 17.58
N TRP A 216 -11.19 -2.88 18.57
CA TRP A 216 -10.05 -3.77 18.81
C TRP A 216 -9.93 -4.84 17.73
N SER A 217 -11.05 -5.34 17.19
CA SER A 217 -11.05 -6.31 16.09
C SER A 217 -10.42 -5.69 14.83
N PHE A 218 -10.80 -4.46 14.51
CA PHE A 218 -10.20 -3.70 13.42
C PHE A 218 -8.74 -3.34 13.69
N SER A 219 -8.38 -3.06 14.94
CA SER A 219 -6.99 -2.84 15.35
C SER A 219 -6.11 -4.06 15.10
N VAL A 220 -6.58 -5.24 15.49
CA VAL A 220 -5.85 -6.51 15.24
C VAL A 220 -5.66 -6.74 13.75
N LEU A 221 -6.68 -6.44 12.92
CA LEU A 221 -6.53 -6.47 11.47
C LEU A 221 -5.38 -5.56 11.02
N ALA A 222 -5.34 -4.30 11.49
CA ALA A 222 -4.28 -3.36 11.12
C ALA A 222 -2.90 -3.82 11.59
N MET A 223 -2.78 -4.35 12.81
CA MET A 223 -1.52 -4.89 13.36
C MET A 223 -0.93 -6.01 12.50
N ILE A 224 -1.76 -6.81 11.85
CA ILE A 224 -1.32 -7.90 10.97
C ILE A 224 -1.12 -7.39 9.54
N ALA A 225 -2.05 -6.58 9.03
CA ALA A 225 -2.09 -6.19 7.64
C ALA A 225 -1.04 -5.12 7.26
N CYS A 226 -0.64 -4.22 8.20
CA CYS A 226 0.41 -3.23 7.92
C CYS A 226 1.77 -3.89 7.61
N PRO A 227 2.34 -4.76 8.47
CA PRO A 227 3.57 -5.47 8.14
C PRO A 227 3.43 -6.40 6.92
N ALA A 228 2.26 -7.01 6.72
CA ALA A 228 1.98 -7.81 5.51
C ALA A 228 2.04 -6.95 4.24
N GLY A 229 1.55 -5.71 4.29
CA GLY A 229 1.65 -4.76 3.19
C GLY A 229 3.10 -4.39 2.85
N GLN A 230 3.96 -4.17 3.85
CA GLN A 230 5.39 -3.93 3.65
C GLN A 230 6.10 -5.13 3.00
N LEU A 231 5.74 -6.36 3.41
CA LEU A 231 6.23 -7.58 2.78
C LEU A 231 5.75 -7.69 1.33
N LEU A 232 4.49 -7.39 1.06
CA LEU A 232 3.91 -7.37 -0.29
C LEU A 232 4.61 -6.35 -1.18
N ALA A 233 4.85 -5.12 -0.69
CA ALA A 233 5.61 -4.11 -1.41
C ALA A 233 7.02 -4.61 -1.80
N SER A 234 7.69 -5.29 -0.87
CA SER A 234 8.99 -5.89 -1.12
C SER A 234 8.91 -7.06 -2.11
N ALA A 235 7.81 -7.83 -2.11
CA ALA A 235 7.57 -8.92 -3.06
C ALA A 235 7.34 -8.42 -4.49
N LEU A 236 6.74 -7.24 -4.65
CA LEU A 236 6.54 -6.58 -5.96
C LEU A 236 7.85 -6.09 -6.59
N LEU A 237 8.92 -5.98 -5.83
CA LEU A 237 10.22 -5.49 -6.30
C LEU A 237 11.21 -6.64 -6.54
N PRO A 238 12.18 -6.51 -7.43
CA PRO A 238 13.23 -7.53 -7.61
C PRO A 238 14.10 -7.70 -6.37
N THR A 239 14.29 -6.62 -5.59
CA THR A 239 14.99 -6.62 -4.30
C THR A 239 14.31 -5.62 -3.37
N ALA A 240 14.37 -5.85 -2.06
CA ALA A 240 13.81 -4.93 -1.06
C ALA A 240 14.42 -3.51 -1.14
N GLY A 241 15.68 -3.38 -1.56
CA GLY A 241 16.39 -2.10 -1.72
C GLY A 241 16.17 -1.40 -3.07
N ALA A 242 15.32 -1.93 -3.97
CA ALA A 242 15.03 -1.27 -5.24
C ALA A 242 14.39 0.11 -5.01
N HIS A 243 14.76 1.07 -5.87
CA HIS A 243 14.29 2.46 -5.74
C HIS A 243 12.82 2.59 -6.16
N ALA A 244 11.93 2.67 -5.18
CA ALA A 244 10.49 2.80 -5.39
C ALA A 244 9.85 3.66 -4.26
N PRO A 245 10.20 4.96 -4.15
CA PRO A 245 9.77 5.81 -3.03
C PRO A 245 8.25 5.99 -2.95
N ALA A 246 7.52 6.02 -4.07
CA ALA A 246 6.06 6.12 -4.06
C ALA A 246 5.42 4.81 -3.55
N LEU A 247 5.94 3.65 -3.95
CA LEU A 247 5.48 2.36 -3.43
C LEU A 247 5.67 2.29 -1.91
N ARG A 248 6.82 2.79 -1.41
CA ARG A 248 7.11 2.83 0.03
C ARG A 248 6.25 3.82 0.84
N ARG A 249 5.44 4.63 0.18
CA ARG A 249 4.40 5.46 0.84
C ARG A 249 3.05 4.77 0.94
N LEU A 250 2.87 3.72 0.17
CA LEU A 250 1.66 2.92 0.18
C LEU A 250 1.84 1.55 0.81
N ASP A 251 3.08 1.16 1.15
CA ASP A 251 3.39 -0.23 1.48
C ASP A 251 2.54 -0.77 2.64
N SER A 252 2.42 -0.06 3.75
CA SER A 252 1.55 -0.45 4.86
C SER A 252 0.06 -0.48 4.47
N LEU A 253 -0.36 0.34 3.49
CA LEU A 253 -1.74 0.43 3.02
C LEU A 253 -2.13 -0.66 2.01
N LEU A 254 -1.17 -1.32 1.36
CA LEU A 254 -1.44 -2.26 0.27
C LEU A 254 -2.37 -3.42 0.66
N VAL A 255 -2.28 -3.87 1.90
CA VAL A 255 -3.12 -4.96 2.44
C VAL A 255 -4.20 -4.42 3.36
N VAL A 256 -3.85 -3.49 4.26
CA VAL A 256 -4.80 -3.03 5.26
C VAL A 256 -5.95 -2.22 4.66
N ALA A 257 -5.71 -1.38 3.64
CA ALA A 257 -6.77 -0.53 3.09
C ALA A 257 -7.90 -1.35 2.44
N PRO A 258 -7.64 -2.32 1.52
CA PRO A 258 -8.71 -3.14 0.95
C PRO A 258 -9.39 -4.05 1.98
N ALA A 259 -8.63 -4.64 2.92
CA ALA A 259 -9.21 -5.49 3.95
C ALA A 259 -10.11 -4.68 4.91
N TRP A 260 -9.65 -3.51 5.34
CA TRP A 260 -10.40 -2.60 6.19
C TRP A 260 -11.68 -2.09 5.52
N ALA A 261 -11.58 -1.60 4.28
CA ALA A 261 -12.75 -1.11 3.54
C ALA A 261 -13.80 -2.20 3.35
N GLY A 262 -13.38 -3.43 3.00
CA GLY A 262 -14.27 -4.57 2.87
C GLY A 262 -14.97 -4.93 4.17
N LEU A 263 -14.24 -5.00 5.28
CA LEU A 263 -14.82 -5.33 6.59
C LEU A 263 -15.70 -4.21 7.15
N VAL A 264 -15.34 -2.92 6.96
CA VAL A 264 -16.20 -1.80 7.33
C VAL A 264 -17.50 -1.83 6.55
N GLY A 265 -17.46 -2.09 5.24
CA GLY A 265 -18.68 -2.24 4.44
C GLY A 265 -19.59 -3.35 4.97
N LEU A 266 -19.04 -4.51 5.35
CA LEU A 266 -19.81 -5.60 5.97
C LEU A 266 -20.35 -5.23 7.36
N TYR A 267 -19.55 -4.55 8.17
CA TYR A 267 -19.92 -4.10 9.52
C TYR A 267 -21.12 -3.14 9.47
N LEU A 268 -21.07 -2.13 8.60
CA LEU A 268 -22.16 -1.17 8.43
C LEU A 268 -23.43 -1.82 7.87
N ALA A 269 -23.29 -2.78 6.97
CA ALA A 269 -24.45 -3.53 6.43
C ALA A 269 -25.15 -4.40 7.49
N GLN A 270 -24.49 -4.75 8.60
CA GLN A 270 -25.11 -5.48 9.71
C GLN A 270 -25.84 -4.56 10.70
N GLN A 271 -25.56 -3.25 10.67
CA GLN A 271 -26.20 -2.27 11.54
C GLN A 271 -27.42 -1.61 10.89
N SER A 272 -27.58 -1.73 9.56
CA SER A 272 -28.72 -1.20 8.79
C SER A 272 -29.86 -2.19 8.75
#